data_ffa238daa5eb34635be1fee74629f972
#
_entry.id   ffa238daa5eb34635be1fee74629f972
#
_cell.length_a   1.000
_cell.length_b   1.000
_cell.length_c   1.000
_cell.angle_alpha   90.00
_cell.angle_beta   90.00
_cell.angle_gamma   90.00
#
_symmetry.space_group_name_H-M   'P 1'
#
loop_
_entity.id
_entity.type
_entity.pdbx_description
1 polymer ?
#
loop_
_entity_poly.entity_id
_entity_poly.type
_entity_poly.pdbx_seq_one_letter_code
_entity_poly.pdbx_strand_id
1 'polypeptide(L)'
;MDLKLTSQCLEQGFCVLPSVFGKAEVELFRAATVNNLGSMGQTRDVAHSYHLAGFHRFPSLATIHARIVADGTVNRFLAAYYGGSPYLALGLSDITVNRSQYWHTDLLRGRYSDFLKDCAPWSETRGSLKALVYLQDGASLRIVPCSHLSPSPLDDTLLEVLAEAARDVVRVNIKAGDVVMMDIRALHRGSTDADMRSPELAAAQKILVSTVFGPVASALAQAMQLGNAHRLADWDRRFLAR
;
A
#
# COMPACT_ATOMS: atom_id res chain seq x y z
N MET A 1 -21.82 -9.60 4.73
CA MET A 1 -20.71 -8.68 4.52
C MET A 1 -21.21 -7.46 3.77
N ASP A 2 -20.71 -6.32 4.09
CA ASP A 2 -21.27 -5.05 3.66
C ASP A 2 -21.02 -4.81 2.16
N LEU A 3 -22.04 -5.12 1.34
CA LEU A 3 -22.05 -4.84 -0.10
C LEU A 3 -21.72 -3.35 -0.37
N LYS A 4 -22.05 -2.47 0.59
CA LYS A 4 -21.77 -1.06 0.53
C LYS A 4 -20.27 -0.76 0.44
N LEU A 5 -19.43 -1.44 1.24
CA LEU A 5 -17.97 -1.23 1.19
C LEU A 5 -17.37 -1.72 -0.13
N THR A 6 -17.89 -2.84 -0.65
CA THR A 6 -17.47 -3.35 -1.96
C THR A 6 -17.83 -2.37 -3.08
N SER A 7 -19.08 -1.87 -3.11
CA SER A 7 -19.50 -0.86 -4.08
C SER A 7 -18.69 0.42 -3.94
N GLN A 8 -18.47 0.89 -2.71
CA GLN A 8 -17.62 2.07 -2.46
C GLN A 8 -16.22 1.88 -3.03
N CYS A 9 -15.59 0.72 -2.81
CA CYS A 9 -14.25 0.46 -3.32
C CYS A 9 -14.22 0.41 -4.85
N LEU A 10 -15.23 -0.19 -5.48
CA LEU A 10 -15.36 -0.23 -6.95
C LEU A 10 -15.58 1.15 -7.57
N GLU A 11 -16.35 2.00 -6.91
CA GLU A 11 -16.71 3.34 -7.40
C GLU A 11 -15.63 4.37 -7.09
N GLN A 12 -15.12 4.39 -5.85
CA GLN A 12 -14.21 5.43 -5.36
C GLN A 12 -12.73 5.05 -5.48
N GLY A 13 -12.42 3.75 -5.68
CA GLY A 13 -11.06 3.22 -5.68
C GLY A 13 -10.53 2.88 -4.30
N PHE A 14 -11.30 3.09 -3.23
CA PHE A 14 -10.92 2.72 -1.87
C PHE A 14 -12.13 2.58 -0.94
N CYS A 15 -11.92 1.86 0.15
CA CYS A 15 -12.80 1.86 1.31
C CYS A 15 -12.00 1.58 2.59
N VAL A 16 -12.63 1.79 3.76
CA VAL A 16 -12.02 1.49 5.06
C VAL A 16 -12.78 0.32 5.69
N LEU A 17 -12.04 -0.73 6.05
CA LEU A 17 -12.52 -1.83 6.88
C LEU A 17 -12.18 -1.46 8.33
N PRO A 18 -13.17 -1.14 9.16
CA PRO A 18 -12.88 -0.65 10.51
C PRO A 18 -12.49 -1.78 11.45
N SER A 19 -11.56 -1.50 12.37
CA SER A 19 -11.22 -2.36 13.52
C SER A 19 -10.91 -3.82 13.15
N VAL A 20 -10.16 -4.03 12.05
CA VAL A 20 -9.77 -5.37 11.61
C VAL A 20 -8.78 -5.99 12.59
N PHE A 21 -7.85 -5.19 13.09
CA PHE A 21 -6.86 -5.61 14.09
C PHE A 21 -7.13 -4.92 15.42
N GLY A 22 -7.20 -5.71 16.49
CA GLY A 22 -7.38 -5.20 17.84
C GLY A 22 -6.13 -4.50 18.37
N LYS A 23 -6.30 -3.71 19.44
CA LYS A 23 -5.21 -2.96 20.08
C LYS A 23 -3.98 -3.82 20.39
N ALA A 24 -4.17 -5.03 20.92
CA ALA A 24 -3.06 -5.92 21.24
C ALA A 24 -2.29 -6.37 20.01
N GLU A 25 -2.98 -6.63 18.87
CA GLU A 25 -2.32 -7.00 17.61
C GLU A 25 -1.57 -5.81 17.02
N VAL A 26 -2.15 -4.61 17.08
CA VAL A 26 -1.48 -3.37 16.64
C VAL A 26 -0.18 -3.15 17.41
N GLU A 27 -0.20 -3.32 18.73
CA GLU A 27 1.00 -3.20 19.58
C GLU A 27 2.05 -4.27 19.24
N LEU A 28 1.64 -5.51 18.99
CA LEU A 28 2.56 -6.57 18.54
C LEU A 28 3.19 -6.22 17.19
N PHE A 29 2.42 -5.70 16.23
CA PHE A 29 2.92 -5.30 14.93
C PHE A 29 3.89 -4.12 15.04
N ARG A 30 3.58 -3.15 15.89
CA ARG A 30 4.48 -2.02 16.19
C ARG A 30 5.79 -2.51 16.79
N ALA A 31 5.73 -3.31 17.86
CA ALA A 31 6.91 -3.82 18.52
C ALA A 31 7.81 -4.62 17.56
N ALA A 32 7.23 -5.51 16.76
CA ALA A 32 7.98 -6.28 15.77
C ALA A 32 8.64 -5.36 14.72
N THR A 33 7.92 -4.32 14.25
CA THR A 33 8.47 -3.36 13.28
C THR A 33 9.63 -2.58 13.89
N VAL A 34 9.46 -2.02 15.10
CA VAL A 34 10.49 -1.21 15.79
C VAL A 34 11.74 -2.03 16.08
N ASN A 35 11.58 -3.29 16.49
CA ASN A 35 12.71 -4.19 16.75
C ASN A 35 13.49 -4.56 15.47
N ASN A 36 12.93 -4.32 14.29
CA ASN A 36 13.56 -4.60 13.00
C ASN A 36 14.01 -3.35 12.22
N LEU A 37 13.96 -2.15 12.82
CA LEU A 37 14.38 -0.90 12.14
C LEU A 37 15.83 -0.97 11.62
N GLY A 38 16.74 -1.65 12.33
CA GLY A 38 18.11 -1.85 11.88
C GLY A 38 18.27 -2.64 10.59
N SER A 39 17.25 -3.44 10.21
CA SER A 39 17.21 -4.20 8.95
C SER A 39 16.53 -3.42 7.82
N MET A 40 16.05 -2.22 8.07
CA MET A 40 15.34 -1.40 7.09
C MET A 40 16.27 -0.43 6.38
N GLY A 41 16.02 -0.17 5.11
CA GLY A 41 16.72 0.86 4.36
C GLY A 41 16.24 2.25 4.74
N GLN A 42 17.16 3.14 5.10
CA GLN A 42 16.86 4.58 5.19
C GLN A 42 16.62 5.11 3.77
N THR A 43 15.47 5.71 3.52
CA THR A 43 15.01 5.98 2.15
C THR A 43 15.10 7.43 1.72
N ARG A 44 15.32 8.36 2.65
CA ARG A 44 15.44 9.81 2.39
C ARG A 44 16.34 10.46 3.42
N ASP A 45 16.81 11.68 3.14
CA ASP A 45 17.55 12.55 4.08
C ASP A 45 16.66 13.08 5.23
N VAL A 46 15.55 12.46 5.48
CA VAL A 46 14.68 12.72 6.64
C VAL A 46 15.07 11.73 7.73
N ALA A 47 15.50 12.25 8.86
CA ALA A 47 15.84 11.44 10.03
C ALA A 47 14.68 10.51 10.38
N HIS A 48 15.01 9.25 10.70
CA HIS A 48 14.04 8.21 11.10
C HIS A 48 13.02 7.79 10.02
N SER A 49 13.29 8.04 8.74
CA SER A 49 12.48 7.52 7.64
C SER A 49 13.02 6.18 7.13
N TYR A 50 12.24 5.11 7.30
CA TYR A 50 12.66 3.76 6.94
C TYR A 50 11.67 3.10 5.98
N HIS A 51 12.18 2.17 5.18
CA HIS A 51 11.40 1.33 4.30
C HIS A 51 11.98 -0.08 4.25
N LEU A 52 11.12 -1.07 4.29
CA LEU A 52 11.46 -2.47 4.09
C LEU A 52 10.56 -3.04 3.00
N ALA A 53 11.14 -3.36 1.86
CA ALA A 53 10.44 -4.03 0.77
C ALA A 53 10.40 -5.54 0.98
N GLY A 54 9.23 -6.14 0.75
CA GLY A 54 9.08 -7.59 0.86
C GLY A 54 9.26 -8.11 2.29
N PHE A 55 8.68 -7.44 3.28
CA PHE A 55 8.86 -7.79 4.70
C PHE A 55 8.39 -9.22 5.04
N HIS A 56 7.51 -9.82 4.24
CA HIS A 56 7.09 -11.22 4.40
C HIS A 56 8.25 -12.22 4.29
N ARG A 57 9.39 -11.84 3.73
CA ARG A 57 10.60 -12.66 3.58
C ARG A 57 11.46 -12.67 4.84
N PHE A 58 11.18 -11.80 5.82
CA PHE A 58 11.93 -11.69 7.06
C PHE A 58 11.22 -12.50 8.16
N PRO A 59 11.85 -13.55 8.74
CA PRO A 59 11.19 -14.45 9.69
C PRO A 59 10.51 -13.72 10.85
N SER A 60 11.15 -12.66 11.39
CA SER A 60 10.62 -11.85 12.50
C SER A 60 9.36 -11.02 12.12
N LEU A 61 9.08 -10.80 10.83
CA LEU A 61 7.98 -10.00 10.33
C LEU A 61 6.97 -10.82 9.51
N ALA A 62 7.35 -12.03 9.08
CA ALA A 62 6.50 -12.88 8.25
C ALA A 62 5.16 -13.21 8.92
N THR A 63 5.13 -13.29 10.25
CA THR A 63 3.90 -13.50 11.02
C THR A 63 2.90 -12.36 10.87
N ILE A 64 3.35 -11.11 10.74
CA ILE A 64 2.48 -9.95 10.47
C ILE A 64 1.83 -10.14 9.09
N HIS A 65 2.62 -10.47 8.07
CA HIS A 65 2.11 -10.70 6.72
C HIS A 65 1.10 -11.84 6.69
N ALA A 66 1.45 -12.98 7.29
CA ALA A 66 0.57 -14.15 7.36
C ALA A 66 -0.76 -13.80 8.06
N ARG A 67 -0.71 -13.00 9.13
CA ARG A 67 -1.90 -12.56 9.85
C ARG A 67 -2.80 -11.65 9.00
N ILE A 68 -2.22 -10.74 8.20
CA ILE A 68 -2.99 -9.88 7.27
C ILE A 68 -3.63 -10.73 6.17
N VAL A 69 -2.85 -11.61 5.54
CA VAL A 69 -3.31 -12.47 4.43
C VAL A 69 -4.39 -13.46 4.89
N ALA A 70 -4.29 -13.98 6.10
CA ALA A 70 -5.25 -14.93 6.66
C ALA A 70 -6.45 -14.28 7.36
N ASP A 71 -6.51 -12.92 7.46
CA ASP A 71 -7.60 -12.27 8.18
C ASP A 71 -8.96 -12.53 7.56
N GLY A 72 -9.92 -12.95 8.38
CA GLY A 72 -11.25 -13.32 7.91
C GLY A 72 -12.06 -12.15 7.36
N THR A 73 -11.87 -10.92 7.86
CA THR A 73 -12.56 -9.72 7.38
C THR A 73 -11.99 -9.27 6.04
N VAL A 74 -10.67 -9.24 5.93
CA VAL A 74 -9.97 -8.95 4.67
C VAL A 74 -10.37 -9.96 3.60
N ASN A 75 -10.34 -11.26 3.90
CA ASN A 75 -10.67 -12.30 2.92
C ASN A 75 -12.14 -12.27 2.49
N ARG A 76 -13.07 -12.02 3.42
CA ARG A 76 -14.48 -11.85 3.05
C ARG A 76 -14.69 -10.65 2.12
N PHE A 77 -14.00 -9.54 2.38
CA PHE A 77 -14.04 -8.37 1.52
C PHE A 77 -13.47 -8.68 0.13
N LEU A 78 -12.29 -9.28 0.05
CA LEU A 78 -11.64 -9.64 -1.22
C LEU A 78 -12.49 -10.60 -2.05
N ALA A 79 -13.08 -11.62 -1.42
CA ALA A 79 -13.99 -12.56 -2.11
C ALA A 79 -15.20 -11.84 -2.73
N ALA A 80 -15.79 -10.89 -2.01
CA ALA A 80 -16.90 -10.09 -2.55
C ALA A 80 -16.42 -9.11 -3.63
N TYR A 81 -15.28 -8.44 -3.43
CA TYR A 81 -14.72 -7.51 -4.40
C TYR A 81 -14.37 -8.21 -5.71
N TYR A 82 -13.75 -9.39 -5.66
CA TYR A 82 -13.41 -10.18 -6.86
C TYR A 82 -14.56 -11.03 -7.39
N GLY A 83 -15.76 -10.97 -6.76
CA GLY A 83 -16.94 -11.70 -7.21
C GLY A 83 -16.77 -13.21 -7.21
N GLY A 84 -16.03 -13.75 -6.25
CA GLY A 84 -15.72 -15.17 -6.12
C GLY A 84 -14.58 -15.67 -7.03
N SER A 85 -13.98 -14.81 -7.88
CA SER A 85 -12.81 -15.19 -8.67
C SER A 85 -11.60 -15.44 -7.75
N PRO A 86 -10.75 -16.43 -8.05
CA PRO A 86 -9.53 -16.70 -7.28
C PRO A 86 -8.58 -15.50 -7.26
N TYR A 87 -8.04 -15.22 -6.10
CA TYR A 87 -7.05 -14.14 -5.88
C TYR A 87 -5.91 -14.65 -4.98
N LEU A 88 -4.81 -13.92 -4.98
CA LEU A 88 -3.65 -14.22 -4.16
C LEU A 88 -2.93 -12.94 -3.70
N ALA A 89 -2.10 -13.06 -2.67
CA ALA A 89 -1.17 -12.00 -2.29
C ALA A 89 0.00 -11.98 -3.28
N LEU A 90 0.27 -10.81 -3.88
CA LEU A 90 1.24 -10.66 -4.98
C LEU A 90 2.69 -10.54 -4.52
N GLY A 91 2.97 -10.61 -3.21
CA GLY A 91 4.31 -10.42 -2.67
C GLY A 91 4.82 -8.97 -2.65
N LEU A 92 4.01 -8.01 -3.13
CA LEU A 92 4.26 -6.58 -2.92
C LEU A 92 3.82 -6.24 -1.50
N SER A 93 4.70 -6.45 -0.55
CA SER A 93 4.44 -6.22 0.88
C SER A 93 5.54 -5.34 1.45
N ASP A 94 5.18 -4.17 1.94
CA ASP A 94 6.14 -3.18 2.38
C ASP A 94 5.78 -2.67 3.79
N ILE A 95 6.81 -2.40 4.60
CA ILE A 95 6.70 -1.63 5.83
C ILE A 95 7.37 -0.28 5.61
N THR A 96 6.69 0.80 5.97
CA THR A 96 7.26 2.14 5.98
C THR A 96 7.12 2.77 7.35
N VAL A 97 8.17 3.45 7.79
CA VAL A 97 8.20 4.22 9.05
C VAL A 97 8.54 5.66 8.72
N ASN A 98 7.72 6.61 9.14
CA ASN A 98 7.90 8.05 8.91
C ASN A 98 8.22 8.43 7.46
N ARG A 99 7.68 7.69 6.49
CA ARG A 99 7.94 7.94 5.08
C ARG A 99 6.98 9.00 4.53
N SER A 100 7.53 10.02 3.91
CA SER A 100 6.79 10.94 3.04
C SER A 100 6.64 10.36 1.64
N GLN A 101 5.58 10.73 0.95
CA GLN A 101 5.33 10.29 -0.43
C GLN A 101 4.71 11.42 -1.23
N TYR A 102 5.14 11.59 -2.49
CA TYR A 102 4.48 12.40 -3.49
C TYR A 102 3.19 11.74 -3.96
N TRP A 103 2.40 12.43 -4.76
CA TRP A 103 1.27 11.84 -5.45
C TRP A 103 1.73 10.71 -6.36
N HIS A 104 1.10 9.56 -6.27
CA HIS A 104 1.47 8.38 -7.01
C HIS A 104 0.32 7.39 -7.14
N THR A 105 0.48 6.43 -8.04
CA THR A 105 -0.23 5.16 -8.04
C THR A 105 0.73 4.09 -7.49
N ASP A 106 0.23 2.95 -7.07
CA ASP A 106 1.07 1.82 -6.61
C ASP A 106 1.50 0.88 -7.75
N LEU A 107 1.35 1.31 -8.99
CA LEU A 107 1.88 0.60 -10.15
C LEU A 107 3.41 0.60 -10.15
N LEU A 108 4.02 -0.38 -10.83
CA LEU A 108 5.47 -0.43 -11.00
C LEU A 108 5.99 0.82 -11.71
N ARG A 109 7.15 1.33 -11.27
CA ARG A 109 7.72 2.61 -11.72
C ARG A 109 9.17 2.48 -12.14
N GLY A 110 9.68 3.54 -12.80
CA GLY A 110 11.03 3.60 -13.32
C GLY A 110 11.29 2.39 -14.20
N ARG A 111 12.45 1.74 -14.06
CA ARG A 111 12.80 0.57 -14.86
C ARG A 111 11.86 -0.65 -14.69
N TYR A 112 11.09 -0.69 -13.60
CA TYR A 112 10.12 -1.78 -13.39
C TYR A 112 8.81 -1.56 -14.15
N SER A 113 8.54 -0.35 -14.64
CA SER A 113 7.36 -0.08 -15.47
C SER A 113 7.39 -0.84 -16.80
N ASP A 114 8.57 -1.29 -17.24
CA ASP A 114 8.72 -2.11 -18.43
C ASP A 114 7.92 -3.42 -18.36
N PHE A 115 7.71 -3.98 -17.18
CA PHE A 115 6.87 -5.15 -16.97
C PHE A 115 5.38 -4.89 -17.22
N LEU A 116 4.96 -3.62 -17.28
CA LEU A 116 3.57 -3.22 -17.54
C LEU A 116 3.28 -2.95 -19.01
N LYS A 117 4.28 -2.98 -19.89
CA LYS A 117 4.13 -2.57 -21.31
C LYS A 117 3.11 -3.41 -22.08
N ASP A 118 3.07 -4.72 -21.76
CA ASP A 118 2.19 -5.68 -22.44
C ASP A 118 0.85 -5.90 -21.72
N CYS A 119 0.60 -5.16 -20.64
CA CYS A 119 -0.69 -5.18 -19.98
C CYS A 119 -1.36 -3.81 -20.06
N ALA A 120 -2.70 -3.83 -20.06
CA ALA A 120 -3.51 -2.62 -20.06
C ALA A 120 -4.12 -2.45 -18.65
N PRO A 121 -3.41 -1.78 -17.71
CA PRO A 121 -3.81 -1.74 -16.30
C PRO A 121 -5.26 -1.26 -16.06
N TRP A 122 -5.74 -0.37 -16.92
CA TRP A 122 -7.09 0.19 -16.82
C TRP A 122 -8.17 -0.57 -17.61
N SER A 123 -7.83 -1.67 -18.29
CA SER A 123 -8.84 -2.54 -18.93
C SER A 123 -9.55 -3.47 -17.96
N GLU A 124 -9.00 -3.67 -16.77
CA GLU A 124 -9.57 -4.53 -15.74
C GLU A 124 -10.60 -3.77 -14.90
N THR A 125 -11.83 -4.26 -14.86
CA THR A 125 -12.90 -3.69 -14.03
C THR A 125 -12.59 -3.79 -12.52
N ARG A 126 -11.91 -4.86 -12.12
CA ARG A 126 -11.50 -5.14 -10.73
C ARG A 126 -10.00 -5.29 -10.69
N GLY A 127 -9.32 -4.19 -10.40
CA GLY A 127 -7.86 -4.17 -10.30
C GLY A 127 -7.33 -4.85 -9.04
N SER A 128 -6.00 -4.91 -8.95
CA SER A 128 -5.35 -5.35 -7.73
C SER A 128 -5.58 -4.36 -6.60
N LEU A 129 -5.78 -4.87 -5.38
CA LEU A 129 -6.02 -4.07 -4.19
C LEU A 129 -4.83 -4.11 -3.24
N LYS A 130 -4.47 -2.96 -2.71
CA LYS A 130 -3.51 -2.83 -1.62
C LYS A 130 -4.25 -2.69 -0.29
N ALA A 131 -3.97 -3.59 0.63
CA ALA A 131 -4.37 -3.46 2.03
C ALA A 131 -3.34 -2.60 2.76
N LEU A 132 -3.76 -1.46 3.28
CA LEU A 132 -2.95 -0.53 4.05
C LEU A 132 -3.36 -0.63 5.52
N VAL A 133 -2.49 -1.18 6.36
CA VAL A 133 -2.70 -1.34 7.80
C VAL A 133 -1.93 -0.25 8.52
N TYR A 134 -2.63 0.72 9.09
CA TYR A 134 -2.04 1.78 9.89
C TYR A 134 -1.95 1.35 11.35
N LEU A 135 -0.78 1.52 11.94
CA LEU A 135 -0.54 1.13 13.34
C LEU A 135 -0.72 2.31 14.31
N GLN A 136 -1.30 3.41 13.85
CA GLN A 136 -1.68 4.59 14.64
C GLN A 136 -2.87 5.30 14.00
N ASP A 137 -3.55 6.10 14.79
CA ASP A 137 -4.57 7.02 14.32
C ASP A 137 -3.96 8.09 13.41
N GLY A 138 -4.71 8.54 12.42
CA GLY A 138 -4.26 9.61 11.55
C GLY A 138 -5.16 9.90 10.37
N ALA A 139 -4.83 10.95 9.64
CA ALA A 139 -5.54 11.38 8.43
C ALA A 139 -4.56 11.87 7.35
N SER A 140 -3.38 11.23 7.27
CA SER A 140 -2.34 11.63 6.31
C SER A 140 -2.58 11.10 4.90
N LEU A 141 -3.35 10.00 4.76
CA LEU A 141 -3.68 9.44 3.46
C LEU A 141 -4.66 10.38 2.73
N ARG A 142 -4.27 10.80 1.54
CA ARG A 142 -5.12 11.57 0.61
C ARG A 142 -5.27 10.78 -0.66
N ILE A 143 -6.50 10.69 -1.17
CA ILE A 143 -6.85 9.94 -2.37
C ILE A 143 -7.70 10.83 -3.27
N VAL A 144 -7.48 10.74 -4.57
CA VAL A 144 -8.39 11.30 -5.58
C VAL A 144 -9.41 10.21 -5.91
N PRO A 145 -10.68 10.35 -5.49
CA PRO A 145 -11.72 9.37 -5.78
C PRO A 145 -11.88 9.14 -7.28
N CYS A 146 -12.28 7.94 -7.67
CA CYS A 146 -12.51 7.52 -9.05
C CYS A 146 -11.28 7.56 -9.99
N SER A 147 -10.10 8.00 -9.51
CA SER A 147 -8.89 8.11 -10.33
C SER A 147 -8.38 6.76 -10.86
N HIS A 148 -8.76 5.66 -10.23
CA HIS A 148 -8.45 4.30 -10.69
C HIS A 148 -9.22 3.88 -11.95
N LEU A 149 -10.29 4.60 -12.32
CA LEU A 149 -11.14 4.28 -13.48
C LEU A 149 -10.61 4.86 -14.80
N SER A 150 -9.63 5.75 -14.73
CA SER A 150 -9.08 6.43 -15.91
C SER A 150 -7.58 6.24 -16.01
N PRO A 151 -7.03 6.04 -17.20
CA PRO A 151 -5.59 5.99 -17.39
C PRO A 151 -4.90 7.20 -16.81
N SER A 152 -3.84 6.97 -16.05
CA SER A 152 -2.96 8.02 -15.54
C SER A 152 -1.51 7.74 -15.96
N PRO A 153 -0.69 8.79 -16.11
CA PRO A 153 0.72 8.63 -16.44
C PRO A 153 1.45 7.85 -15.34
N LEU A 154 2.55 7.21 -15.70
CA LEU A 154 3.47 6.58 -14.74
C LEU A 154 4.58 7.55 -14.30
N ASP A 155 4.52 8.81 -14.76
CA ASP A 155 5.46 9.88 -14.42
C ASP A 155 4.97 10.64 -13.18
N ASP A 156 5.80 10.72 -12.15
CA ASP A 156 5.44 11.32 -10.87
C ASP A 156 5.15 12.81 -10.95
N THR A 157 5.84 13.55 -11.83
CA THR A 157 5.63 14.98 -12.02
C THR A 157 4.25 15.26 -12.62
N LEU A 158 3.85 14.46 -13.61
CA LEU A 158 2.52 14.55 -14.21
C LEU A 158 1.42 14.16 -13.21
N LEU A 159 1.69 13.21 -12.32
CA LEU A 159 0.74 12.84 -11.27
C LEU A 159 0.53 13.95 -10.23
N GLU A 160 1.57 14.72 -9.88
CA GLU A 160 1.42 15.91 -9.02
C GLU A 160 0.48 16.93 -9.69
N VAL A 161 0.70 17.24 -10.98
CA VAL A 161 -0.15 18.18 -11.74
C VAL A 161 -1.60 17.71 -11.78
N LEU A 162 -1.83 16.41 -12.04
CA LEU A 162 -3.19 15.84 -12.06
C LEU A 162 -3.86 15.94 -10.70
N ALA A 163 -3.14 15.67 -9.63
CA ALA A 163 -3.66 15.73 -8.27
C ALA A 163 -3.97 17.16 -7.83
N GLU A 164 -3.15 18.13 -8.21
CA GLU A 164 -3.41 19.56 -7.94
C GLU A 164 -4.64 20.08 -8.69
N ALA A 165 -4.90 19.56 -9.88
CA ALA A 165 -6.09 19.89 -10.66
C ALA A 165 -7.36 19.19 -10.16
N ALA A 166 -7.24 18.16 -9.34
CA ALA A 166 -8.38 17.41 -8.81
C ALA A 166 -9.15 18.25 -7.77
N ARG A 167 -10.48 18.37 -7.97
CA ARG A 167 -11.36 19.15 -7.06
C ARG A 167 -11.73 18.40 -5.79
N ASP A 168 -11.76 17.06 -5.86
CA ASP A 168 -12.35 16.19 -4.84
C ASP A 168 -11.29 15.28 -4.21
N VAL A 169 -10.29 15.88 -3.55
CA VAL A 169 -9.31 15.12 -2.79
C VAL A 169 -9.90 14.74 -1.43
N VAL A 170 -10.02 13.44 -1.17
CA VAL A 170 -10.48 12.93 0.12
C VAL A 170 -9.29 12.68 1.06
N ARG A 171 -9.40 13.24 2.27
CA ARG A 171 -8.51 12.89 3.39
C ARG A 171 -9.16 11.76 4.18
N VAL A 172 -8.51 10.61 4.23
CA VAL A 172 -9.04 9.42 4.89
C VAL A 172 -8.71 9.45 6.38
N ASN A 173 -9.75 9.50 7.23
CA ASN A 173 -9.59 9.35 8.68
C ASN A 173 -9.44 7.85 9.01
N ILE A 174 -8.38 7.50 9.71
CA ILE A 174 -7.99 6.13 9.98
C ILE A 174 -7.75 5.98 11.48
N LYS A 175 -8.24 4.90 12.05
CA LYS A 175 -7.91 4.44 13.41
C LYS A 175 -6.87 3.33 13.35
N ALA A 176 -6.06 3.24 14.38
CA ALA A 176 -5.11 2.14 14.52
C ALA A 176 -5.83 0.79 14.48
N GLY A 177 -5.39 -0.09 13.58
CA GLY A 177 -6.03 -1.39 13.33
C GLY A 177 -7.10 -1.39 12.23
N ASP A 178 -7.47 -0.23 11.67
CA ASP A 178 -8.25 -0.19 10.44
C ASP A 178 -7.41 -0.66 9.25
N VAL A 179 -8.07 -1.21 8.24
CA VAL A 179 -7.46 -1.56 6.96
C VAL A 179 -8.10 -0.72 5.85
N VAL A 180 -7.30 0.09 5.18
CA VAL A 180 -7.75 0.74 3.94
C VAL A 180 -7.48 -0.22 2.79
N MET A 181 -8.56 -0.63 2.12
CA MET A 181 -8.46 -1.36 0.85
C MET A 181 -8.49 -0.34 -0.28
N MET A 182 -7.44 -0.32 -1.10
CA MET A 182 -7.26 0.69 -2.15
C MET A 182 -6.81 0.03 -3.45
N ASP A 183 -7.43 0.40 -4.57
CA ASP A 183 -6.98 -0.01 -5.90
C ASP A 183 -5.59 0.59 -6.16
N ILE A 184 -4.65 -0.23 -6.62
CA ILE A 184 -3.26 0.20 -6.86
C ILE A 184 -3.13 1.28 -7.94
N ARG A 185 -4.18 1.46 -8.75
CA ARG A 185 -4.27 2.50 -9.80
C ARG A 185 -4.78 3.84 -9.27
N ALA A 186 -5.33 3.87 -8.04
CA ALA A 186 -5.84 5.09 -7.44
C ALA A 186 -4.72 6.09 -7.18
N LEU A 187 -4.91 7.34 -7.59
CA LEU A 187 -3.98 8.44 -7.35
C LEU A 187 -4.07 8.85 -5.88
N HIS A 188 -2.97 8.70 -5.16
CA HIS A 188 -2.94 8.95 -3.73
C HIS A 188 -1.58 9.44 -3.26
N ARG A 189 -1.56 9.99 -2.04
CA ARG A 189 -0.32 10.27 -1.31
C ARG A 189 -0.50 10.08 0.19
N GLY A 190 0.60 9.82 0.89
CA GLY A 190 0.69 9.84 2.35
C GLY A 190 1.07 11.22 2.90
N SER A 191 1.88 11.23 3.97
CA SER A 191 2.45 12.44 4.55
C SER A 191 3.40 13.14 3.56
N THR A 192 3.49 14.46 3.65
CA THR A 192 4.48 15.26 2.93
C THR A 192 5.81 15.30 3.69
N ASP A 193 6.87 15.80 3.05
CA ASP A 193 8.14 16.05 3.72
C ASP A 193 7.98 17.10 4.85
N ALA A 194 7.10 18.08 4.66
CA ALA A 194 6.77 19.06 5.70
C ALA A 194 6.10 18.41 6.91
N ASP A 195 5.13 17.50 6.66
CA ASP A 195 4.49 16.74 7.75
C ASP A 195 5.56 15.91 8.53
N MET A 196 6.52 15.30 7.83
CA MET A 196 7.55 14.46 8.46
C MET A 196 8.65 15.24 9.18
N ARG A 197 8.78 16.54 8.95
CA ARG A 197 9.68 17.41 9.71
C ARG A 197 9.06 17.90 11.02
N SER A 198 7.77 17.68 11.24
CA SER A 198 7.12 17.98 12.51
C SER A 198 7.72 17.11 13.62
N PRO A 199 8.19 17.71 14.74
CA PRO A 199 8.72 16.94 15.88
C PRO A 199 7.74 15.91 16.43
N GLU A 200 6.44 16.23 16.43
CA GLU A 200 5.38 15.35 16.92
C GLU A 200 5.26 14.10 16.06
N LEU A 201 5.28 14.25 14.72
CA LEU A 201 5.21 13.12 13.80
C LEU A 201 6.49 12.30 13.78
N ALA A 202 7.66 12.95 13.95
CA ALA A 202 8.93 12.23 14.10
C ALA A 202 8.92 11.37 15.36
N ALA A 203 8.40 11.88 16.48
CA ALA A 203 8.28 11.14 17.73
C ALA A 203 7.21 10.05 17.70
N ALA A 204 6.12 10.23 16.95
CA ALA A 204 5.00 9.31 16.89
C ALA A 204 5.29 8.00 16.14
N GLN A 205 6.40 7.90 15.40
CA GLN A 205 6.75 6.74 14.57
C GLN A 205 5.54 6.25 13.75
N LYS A 206 5.16 7.02 12.73
CA LYS A 206 4.10 6.63 11.82
C LYS A 206 4.47 5.36 11.05
N ILE A 207 3.83 4.27 11.38
CA ILE A 207 4.08 2.96 10.77
C ILE A 207 2.91 2.56 9.88
N LEU A 208 3.23 2.19 8.65
CA LEU A 208 2.30 1.63 7.69
C LEU A 208 2.83 0.27 7.24
N VAL A 209 2.01 -0.75 7.40
CA VAL A 209 2.23 -2.09 6.85
C VAL A 209 1.29 -2.29 5.67
N SER A 210 1.78 -2.80 4.56
CA SER A 210 0.95 -2.98 3.38
C SER A 210 1.23 -4.30 2.65
N THR A 211 0.19 -4.84 2.00
CA THR A 211 0.30 -5.97 1.07
C THR A 211 -0.68 -5.81 -0.07
N VAL A 212 -0.34 -6.34 -1.25
CA VAL A 212 -1.17 -6.25 -2.45
C VAL A 212 -1.76 -7.61 -2.77
N PHE A 213 -3.06 -7.61 -3.10
CA PHE A 213 -3.82 -8.77 -3.58
C PHE A 213 -4.25 -8.52 -5.02
N GLY A 214 -4.29 -9.56 -5.82
CA GLY A 214 -4.76 -9.47 -7.21
C GLY A 214 -5.39 -10.76 -7.70
N PRO A 215 -6.25 -10.67 -8.73
CA PRO A 215 -6.85 -11.87 -9.33
C PRO A 215 -5.78 -12.76 -9.99
N VAL A 216 -5.89 -14.06 -9.81
CA VAL A 216 -4.94 -15.03 -10.39
C VAL A 216 -4.85 -14.92 -11.92
N ALA A 217 -5.98 -14.67 -12.58
CA ALA A 217 -6.07 -14.57 -14.04
C ALA A 217 -5.71 -13.18 -14.59
N SER A 218 -5.37 -12.20 -13.73
CA SER A 218 -5.08 -10.82 -14.15
C SER A 218 -3.68 -10.71 -14.76
N ALA A 219 -3.60 -10.20 -15.98
CA ALA A 219 -2.32 -9.88 -16.62
C ALA A 219 -1.55 -8.81 -15.83
N LEU A 220 -2.25 -7.82 -15.29
CA LEU A 220 -1.67 -6.80 -14.41
C LEU A 220 -1.08 -7.43 -13.15
N ALA A 221 -1.81 -8.32 -12.46
CA ALA A 221 -1.34 -8.96 -11.24
C ALA A 221 -0.06 -9.79 -11.50
N GLN A 222 0.00 -10.52 -12.61
CA GLN A 222 1.17 -11.30 -13.02
C GLN A 222 2.37 -10.39 -13.34
N ALA A 223 2.16 -9.31 -14.08
CA ALA A 223 3.19 -8.31 -14.37
C ALA A 223 3.71 -7.64 -13.09
N MET A 224 2.81 -7.30 -12.17
CA MET A 224 3.16 -6.75 -10.85
C MET A 224 4.01 -7.73 -10.02
N GLN A 225 3.67 -9.02 -10.00
CA GLN A 225 4.48 -10.04 -9.31
C GLN A 225 5.88 -10.16 -9.90
N LEU A 226 5.98 -10.25 -11.23
CA LEU A 226 7.26 -10.38 -11.92
C LEU A 226 8.15 -9.16 -11.70
N GLY A 227 7.63 -7.96 -11.92
CA GLY A 227 8.39 -6.73 -11.69
C GLY A 227 8.76 -6.54 -10.22
N ASN A 228 7.91 -6.97 -9.28
CA ASN A 228 8.24 -6.95 -7.86
C ASN A 228 9.38 -7.92 -7.52
N ALA A 229 9.44 -9.09 -8.12
CA ALA A 229 10.57 -10.01 -7.90
C ALA A 229 11.91 -9.35 -8.28
N HIS A 230 11.96 -8.63 -9.40
CA HIS A 230 13.12 -7.84 -9.80
C HIS A 230 13.40 -6.68 -8.81
N ARG A 231 12.37 -5.96 -8.37
CA ARG A 231 12.48 -4.90 -7.36
C ARG A 231 13.08 -5.42 -6.05
N LEU A 232 12.65 -6.58 -5.60
CA LEU A 232 13.16 -7.19 -4.37
C LEU A 232 14.63 -7.64 -4.51
N ALA A 233 15.00 -8.22 -5.64
CA ALA A 233 16.40 -8.58 -5.91
C ALA A 233 17.32 -7.35 -5.91
N ASP A 234 16.84 -6.22 -6.44
CA ASP A 234 17.59 -4.96 -6.40
C ASP A 234 17.66 -4.37 -4.99
N TRP A 235 16.57 -4.48 -4.23
CA TRP A 235 16.55 -4.09 -2.83
C TRP A 235 17.61 -4.85 -2.03
N ASP A 236 17.64 -6.18 -2.19
CA ASP A 236 18.60 -7.05 -1.49
C ASP A 236 20.03 -6.65 -1.80
N ARG A 237 20.36 -6.43 -3.07
CA ARG A 237 21.70 -5.96 -3.47
C ARG A 237 22.07 -4.61 -2.84
N ARG A 238 21.11 -3.71 -2.69
CA ARG A 238 21.37 -2.36 -2.18
C ARG A 238 21.48 -2.30 -0.66
N PHE A 239 20.68 -3.07 0.05
CA PHE A 239 20.51 -2.91 1.50
C PHE A 239 20.95 -4.11 2.34
N LEU A 240 20.94 -5.34 1.80
CA LEU A 240 21.27 -6.55 2.55
C LEU A 240 22.65 -7.10 2.26
N ALA A 241 23.29 -6.72 1.18
CA ALA A 241 24.66 -7.16 0.81
C ALA A 241 25.79 -6.32 1.46
N ARG A 242 25.47 -5.59 2.55
CA ARG A 242 26.45 -4.77 3.28
C ARG A 242 26.91 -5.44 4.55
#